data_0f74a8e3f7d040e27727f2de15d8a320
#
_entry.id   0f74a8e3f7d040e27727f2de15d8a320
#
_cell.length_a   1.000
_cell.length_b   1.000
_cell.length_c   1.000
_cell.angle_alpha   90.00
_cell.angle_beta   90.00
_cell.angle_gamma   90.00
#
_symmetry.space_group_name_H-M   'P 1'
#
loop_
_entity.id
_entity.type
_entity.pdbx_description
1 polymer ?
#
loop_
_entity_poly.entity_id
_entity_poly.type
_entity_poly.pdbx_seq_one_letter_code
_entity_poly.pdbx_strand_id
1 'polypeptide(L)'
;MGLPVLIMGDSGSGKTYSIKNFDASEVSVFSVEKSRLPFQKKLPLMPHAKYTDIMKTLSEPKKKAYVIDDSQYLLVNALFDGMNNGTNNFDLYKKLAMDFRNLVHYINDALPDDVIVYFLHHTETDKNTGKISAKTVGKMLSDVLTVEGCFDIVLWARMDGLDHVFQTQTDGVCSCKSPEGMFDKIIPNDCKTVDTAIRNYYGYTTTNTKKADK
;
A
#
# COMPACT_ATOMS: atom_id res chain seq x y z
N MET A 1 -11.73 12.09 -5.19
CA MET A 1 -10.38 11.94 -4.62
C MET A 1 -10.12 10.46 -4.37
N GLY A 2 -9.06 9.90 -5.01
CA GLY A 2 -8.72 8.50 -4.81
C GLY A 2 -8.27 8.21 -3.37
N LEU A 3 -8.19 6.95 -3.00
CA LEU A 3 -7.88 6.56 -1.63
C LEU A 3 -6.59 5.72 -1.58
N PRO A 4 -5.48 6.25 -1.04
CA PRO A 4 -4.31 5.46 -0.71
C PRO A 4 -4.53 4.71 0.60
N VAL A 5 -4.20 3.43 0.63
CA VAL A 5 -4.29 2.54 1.80
C VAL A 5 -2.93 1.92 2.05
N LEU A 6 -2.42 2.00 3.27
CA LEU A 6 -1.17 1.37 3.68
C LEU A 6 -1.46 0.02 4.35
N ILE A 7 -0.83 -1.04 3.85
CA ILE A 7 -0.79 -2.37 4.49
C ILE A 7 0.67 -2.66 4.82
N MET A 8 1.03 -2.48 6.07
CA MET A 8 2.40 -2.70 6.52
C MET A 8 2.55 -4.07 7.20
N GLY A 9 3.75 -4.63 7.21
CA GLY A 9 4.04 -5.90 7.90
C GLY A 9 5.41 -6.47 7.54
N ASP A 10 5.88 -7.44 8.30
CA ASP A 10 7.16 -8.10 8.09
C ASP A 10 7.16 -9.00 6.85
N SER A 11 8.34 -9.44 6.44
CA SER A 11 8.45 -10.48 5.42
C SER A 11 7.73 -11.75 5.90
N GLY A 12 6.92 -12.35 5.02
CA GLY A 12 6.14 -13.54 5.38
C GLY A 12 4.82 -13.26 6.12
N SER A 13 4.48 -12.02 6.46
CA SER A 13 3.22 -11.67 7.14
C SER A 13 1.95 -11.81 6.28
N GLY A 14 2.09 -12.22 5.01
CA GLY A 14 0.95 -12.44 4.11
C GLY A 14 0.52 -11.24 3.28
N LYS A 15 1.24 -10.09 3.31
CA LYS A 15 0.86 -8.88 2.54
C LYS A 15 0.53 -9.18 1.08
N THR A 16 1.51 -9.69 0.31
CA THR A 16 1.30 -10.00 -1.11
C THR A 16 0.27 -11.12 -1.31
N TYR A 17 0.21 -12.11 -0.39
CA TYR A 17 -0.77 -13.19 -0.47
C TYR A 17 -2.21 -12.70 -0.31
N SER A 18 -2.43 -11.62 0.43
CA SER A 18 -3.77 -11.06 0.70
C SER A 18 -4.52 -10.61 -0.55
N ILE A 19 -3.81 -10.31 -1.66
CA ILE A 19 -4.44 -9.83 -2.89
C ILE A 19 -4.95 -10.96 -3.80
N LYS A 20 -4.77 -12.22 -3.44
CA LYS A 20 -5.11 -13.41 -4.26
C LYS A 20 -6.58 -13.48 -4.69
N ASN A 21 -7.49 -12.92 -3.88
CA ASN A 21 -8.93 -13.01 -4.11
C ASN A 21 -9.47 -11.93 -5.06
N PHE A 22 -8.68 -10.93 -5.45
CA PHE A 22 -9.08 -10.00 -6.51
C PHE A 22 -9.23 -10.72 -7.86
N ASP A 23 -10.17 -10.25 -8.68
CA ASP A 23 -10.22 -10.67 -10.07
C ASP A 23 -9.29 -9.83 -10.95
N ALA A 24 -8.76 -10.46 -12.02
CA ALA A 24 -7.85 -9.79 -12.95
C ALA A 24 -8.48 -8.58 -13.66
N SER A 25 -9.81 -8.52 -13.73
CA SER A 25 -10.56 -7.38 -14.25
C SER A 25 -10.60 -6.19 -13.28
N GLU A 26 -10.45 -6.41 -11.97
CA GLU A 26 -10.64 -5.42 -10.92
C GLU A 26 -9.34 -4.70 -10.52
N VAL A 27 -8.22 -5.43 -10.52
CA VAL A 27 -6.95 -4.97 -9.96
C VAL A 27 -5.82 -4.93 -10.99
N SER A 28 -4.84 -4.07 -10.76
CA SER A 28 -3.52 -4.11 -11.40
C SER A 28 -2.43 -3.98 -10.33
N VAL A 29 -1.36 -4.78 -10.47
CA VAL A 29 -0.28 -4.87 -9.48
C VAL A 29 1.01 -4.29 -10.06
N PHE A 30 1.59 -3.32 -9.37
CA PHE A 30 2.95 -2.84 -9.58
C PHE A 30 3.85 -3.56 -8.58
N SER A 31 4.65 -4.49 -9.02
CA SER A 31 5.65 -5.12 -8.16
C SER A 31 6.98 -4.40 -8.31
N VAL A 32 7.44 -3.77 -7.25
CA VAL A 32 8.67 -2.96 -7.30
C VAL A 32 9.91 -3.85 -7.34
N GLU A 33 9.91 -4.93 -6.56
CA GLU A 33 11.12 -5.76 -6.40
C GLU A 33 10.98 -7.13 -7.08
N LYS A 34 9.80 -7.73 -7.09
CA LYS A 34 9.60 -9.11 -7.54
C LYS A 34 8.96 -9.18 -8.92
N SER A 35 9.17 -10.30 -9.60
CA SER A 35 8.55 -10.58 -10.91
C SER A 35 7.45 -11.65 -10.85
N ARG A 36 7.13 -12.18 -9.65
CA ARG A 36 6.13 -13.25 -9.47
C ARG A 36 5.33 -13.04 -8.20
N LEU A 37 4.03 -13.37 -8.27
CA LEU A 37 3.14 -13.42 -7.10
C LEU A 37 3.26 -14.78 -6.39
N PRO A 38 3.04 -14.86 -5.06
CA PRO A 38 3.18 -16.08 -4.25
C PRO A 38 1.96 -17.01 -4.34
N PHE A 39 1.18 -16.95 -5.41
CA PHE A 39 0.00 -17.79 -5.65
C PHE A 39 -0.20 -18.06 -7.14
N GLN A 40 -1.00 -19.10 -7.48
CA GLN A 40 -1.18 -19.56 -8.86
C GLN A 40 -2.07 -18.64 -9.72
N LYS A 41 -3.03 -17.94 -9.11
CA LYS A 41 -3.94 -17.03 -9.84
C LYS A 41 -3.14 -15.92 -10.51
N LYS A 42 -3.39 -15.71 -11.80
CA LYS A 42 -2.74 -14.66 -12.57
C LYS A 42 -3.48 -13.35 -12.41
N LEU A 43 -2.81 -12.34 -11.89
CA LEU A 43 -3.26 -10.95 -11.89
C LEU A 43 -2.41 -10.14 -12.87
N PRO A 44 -2.95 -9.04 -13.45
CA PRO A 44 -2.15 -8.08 -14.23
C PRO A 44 -1.00 -7.55 -13.35
N LEU A 45 0.23 -7.86 -13.74
CA LEU A 45 1.44 -7.55 -12.98
C LEU A 45 2.43 -6.77 -13.85
N MET A 46 2.88 -5.63 -13.39
CA MET A 46 4.02 -4.90 -13.91
C MET A 46 5.21 -5.14 -12.98
N PRO A 47 6.20 -5.97 -13.38
CA PRO A 47 7.38 -6.22 -12.56
C PRO A 47 8.37 -5.05 -12.62
N HIS A 48 9.15 -4.85 -11.55
CA HIS A 48 10.20 -3.83 -11.43
C HIS A 48 9.68 -2.41 -11.71
N ALA A 49 8.46 -2.13 -11.24
CA ALA A 49 7.78 -0.85 -11.45
C ALA A 49 8.51 0.30 -10.73
N LYS A 50 8.68 1.42 -11.43
CA LYS A 50 9.25 2.67 -10.90
C LYS A 50 8.16 3.71 -10.66
N TYR A 51 8.48 4.80 -9.95
CA TYR A 51 7.56 5.93 -9.77
C TYR A 51 6.96 6.42 -11.10
N THR A 52 7.77 6.50 -12.16
CA THR A 52 7.31 6.94 -13.49
C THR A 52 6.28 6.02 -14.11
N ASP A 53 6.42 4.72 -13.93
CA ASP A 53 5.49 3.71 -14.47
C ASP A 53 4.14 3.75 -13.73
N ILE A 54 4.21 3.87 -12.39
CA ILE A 54 3.05 4.01 -11.53
C ILE A 54 2.29 5.29 -11.89
N MET A 55 2.96 6.43 -11.90
CA MET A 55 2.36 7.73 -12.23
C MET A 55 1.74 7.74 -13.62
N LYS A 56 2.44 7.19 -14.63
CA LYS A 56 1.91 7.07 -15.99
C LYS A 56 0.66 6.20 -16.06
N THR A 57 0.61 5.10 -15.32
CA THR A 57 -0.59 4.24 -15.32
C THR A 57 -1.74 4.88 -14.55
N LEU A 58 -1.45 5.55 -13.45
CA LEU A 58 -2.46 6.23 -12.64
C LEU A 58 -2.98 7.54 -13.25
N SER A 59 -2.28 8.13 -14.23
CA SER A 59 -2.80 9.31 -14.94
C SER A 59 -4.02 8.99 -15.81
N GLU A 60 -4.18 7.72 -16.23
CA GLU A 60 -5.36 7.21 -16.95
C GLU A 60 -5.82 5.90 -16.34
N PRO A 61 -6.44 5.89 -15.15
CA PRO A 61 -6.73 4.67 -14.40
C PRO A 61 -7.81 3.85 -15.10
N LYS A 62 -7.47 2.61 -15.46
CA LYS A 62 -8.37 1.65 -16.13
C LYS A 62 -8.98 0.63 -15.15
N LYS A 63 -8.52 0.63 -13.90
CA LYS A 63 -8.97 -0.26 -12.83
C LYS A 63 -9.42 0.57 -11.64
N LYS A 64 -10.18 -0.07 -10.76
CA LYS A 64 -10.66 0.56 -9.51
C LYS A 64 -9.81 0.21 -8.30
N ALA A 65 -8.95 -0.80 -8.42
CA ALA A 65 -7.96 -1.18 -7.41
C ALA A 65 -6.58 -1.28 -8.04
N TYR A 66 -5.59 -0.71 -7.37
CA TYR A 66 -4.17 -0.84 -7.70
C TYR A 66 -3.40 -1.28 -6.48
N VAL A 67 -2.36 -2.06 -6.67
CA VAL A 67 -1.48 -2.53 -5.60
C VAL A 67 -0.04 -2.16 -5.96
N ILE A 68 0.66 -1.51 -5.05
CA ILE A 68 2.09 -1.27 -5.13
C ILE A 68 2.75 -2.24 -4.15
N ASP A 69 3.16 -3.39 -4.66
CA ASP A 69 3.78 -4.46 -3.86
C ASP A 69 5.25 -4.15 -3.59
N ASP A 70 5.68 -4.37 -2.35
CA ASP A 70 7.00 -4.04 -1.86
C ASP A 70 7.33 -2.52 -2.00
N SER A 71 6.36 -1.65 -1.70
CA SER A 71 6.41 -0.20 -1.95
C SER A 71 7.59 0.53 -1.26
N GLN A 72 8.18 -0.01 -0.19
CA GLN A 72 9.37 0.55 0.42
C GLN A 72 10.57 0.56 -0.54
N TYR A 73 10.63 -0.41 -1.48
CA TYR A 73 11.73 -0.46 -2.45
C TYR A 73 11.67 0.66 -3.49
N LEU A 74 10.57 1.38 -3.60
CA LEU A 74 10.55 2.66 -4.33
C LEU A 74 11.57 3.65 -3.72
N LEU A 75 11.63 3.73 -2.38
CA LEU A 75 12.60 4.55 -1.67
C LEU A 75 14.02 4.01 -1.81
N VAL A 76 14.20 2.68 -1.67
CA VAL A 76 15.51 2.01 -1.75
C VAL A 76 16.12 2.17 -3.14
N ASN A 77 15.34 1.88 -4.19
CA ASN A 77 15.81 1.95 -5.57
C ASN A 77 16.12 3.40 -5.98
N ALA A 78 15.29 4.36 -5.58
CA ALA A 78 15.56 5.77 -5.84
C ALA A 78 16.79 6.28 -5.07
N LEU A 79 17.05 5.76 -3.85
CA LEU A 79 18.30 6.05 -3.10
C LEU A 79 19.53 5.58 -3.89
N PHE A 80 19.54 4.32 -4.32
CA PHE A 80 20.67 3.76 -5.09
C PHE A 80 20.85 4.47 -6.44
N ASP A 81 19.77 4.77 -7.14
CA ASP A 81 19.84 5.52 -8.40
C ASP A 81 20.43 6.93 -8.18
N GLY A 82 20.03 7.60 -7.10
CA GLY A 82 20.59 8.92 -6.76
C GLY A 82 22.06 8.88 -6.37
N MET A 83 22.47 7.88 -5.59
CA MET A 83 23.88 7.68 -5.22
C MET A 83 24.76 7.41 -6.45
N ASN A 84 24.29 6.56 -7.37
CA ASN A 84 25.00 6.27 -8.62
C ASN A 84 25.15 7.51 -9.51
N ASN A 85 24.23 8.46 -9.42
CA ASN A 85 24.27 9.72 -10.16
C ASN A 85 25.04 10.84 -9.43
N GLY A 86 25.69 10.54 -8.30
CA GLY A 86 26.50 11.48 -7.54
C GLY A 86 25.72 12.59 -6.82
N THR A 87 24.43 12.38 -6.56
CA THR A 87 23.60 13.35 -5.82
C THR A 87 24.05 13.45 -4.38
N ASN A 88 24.12 14.68 -3.83
CA ASN A 88 24.45 14.93 -2.43
C ASN A 88 23.44 14.21 -1.51
N ASN A 89 23.92 13.55 -0.48
CA ASN A 89 23.12 12.75 0.45
C ASN A 89 21.92 13.53 1.03
N PHE A 90 22.11 14.77 1.49
CA PHE A 90 21.05 15.55 2.10
C PHE A 90 19.90 15.88 1.12
N ASP A 91 20.25 16.32 -0.08
CA ASP A 91 19.27 16.63 -1.13
C ASP A 91 18.57 15.36 -1.65
N LEU A 92 19.30 14.25 -1.66
CA LEU A 92 18.75 12.96 -2.06
C LEU A 92 17.66 12.49 -1.08
N TYR A 93 17.90 12.53 0.24
CA TYR A 93 16.86 12.14 1.23
C TYR A 93 15.63 13.06 1.20
N LYS A 94 15.82 14.36 0.99
CA LYS A 94 14.69 15.28 0.78
C LYS A 94 13.88 14.89 -0.46
N LYS A 95 14.56 14.59 -1.57
CA LYS A 95 13.91 14.16 -2.80
C LYS A 95 13.13 12.87 -2.61
N LEU A 96 13.68 11.87 -1.91
CA LEU A 96 12.99 10.62 -1.61
C LEU A 96 11.69 10.85 -0.83
N ALA A 97 11.75 11.69 0.22
CA ALA A 97 10.57 12.05 1.00
C ALA A 97 9.51 12.75 0.13
N MET A 98 9.94 13.68 -0.72
CA MET A 98 9.05 14.41 -1.63
C MET A 98 8.42 13.48 -2.67
N ASP A 99 9.20 12.62 -3.31
CA ASP A 99 8.71 11.71 -4.36
C ASP A 99 7.64 10.74 -3.79
N PHE A 100 7.90 10.16 -2.62
CA PHE A 100 6.93 9.28 -1.95
C PHE A 100 5.65 10.04 -1.56
N ARG A 101 5.81 11.19 -0.90
CA ARG A 101 4.68 12.04 -0.50
C ARG A 101 3.88 12.51 -1.72
N ASN A 102 4.54 12.92 -2.79
CA ASN A 102 3.89 13.39 -4.02
C ASN A 102 3.08 12.27 -4.68
N LEU A 103 3.56 11.02 -4.67
CA LEU A 103 2.77 9.89 -5.16
C LEU A 103 1.48 9.71 -4.34
N VAL A 104 1.57 9.74 -3.00
CA VAL A 104 0.39 9.61 -2.14
C VAL A 104 -0.58 10.78 -2.34
N HIS A 105 -0.08 12.02 -2.40
CA HIS A 105 -0.90 13.19 -2.66
C HIS A 105 -1.55 13.16 -4.06
N TYR A 106 -0.81 12.72 -5.08
CA TYR A 106 -1.38 12.57 -6.42
C TYR A 106 -2.56 11.60 -6.41
N ILE A 107 -2.47 10.48 -5.68
CA ILE A 107 -3.58 9.53 -5.54
C ILE A 107 -4.77 10.22 -4.88
N ASN A 108 -4.55 10.94 -3.77
CA ASN A 108 -5.61 11.66 -3.07
C ASN A 108 -6.27 12.72 -3.97
N ASP A 109 -5.47 13.53 -4.64
CA ASP A 109 -5.98 14.77 -5.22
C ASP A 109 -6.45 14.61 -6.67
N ALA A 110 -5.84 13.69 -7.44
CA ALA A 110 -6.02 13.58 -8.88
C ALA A 110 -6.85 12.38 -9.34
N LEU A 111 -6.91 11.29 -8.55
CA LEU A 111 -7.63 10.10 -8.98
C LEU A 111 -9.13 10.20 -8.68
N PRO A 112 -9.99 9.49 -9.45
CA PRO A 112 -11.40 9.34 -9.14
C PRO A 112 -11.64 8.75 -7.75
N ASP A 113 -12.74 9.14 -7.09
CA ASP A 113 -13.07 8.75 -5.70
C ASP A 113 -13.11 7.25 -5.48
N ASP A 114 -13.54 6.49 -6.48
CA ASP A 114 -13.70 5.04 -6.42
C ASP A 114 -12.42 4.25 -6.79
N VAL A 115 -11.29 4.95 -6.98
CA VAL A 115 -9.98 4.33 -7.21
C VAL A 115 -9.23 4.20 -5.90
N ILE A 116 -8.90 2.96 -5.51
CA ILE A 116 -8.16 2.64 -4.30
C ILE A 116 -6.76 2.13 -4.68
N VAL A 117 -5.72 2.65 -4.02
CA VAL A 117 -4.33 2.23 -4.25
C VAL A 117 -3.75 1.69 -2.94
N TYR A 118 -3.45 0.39 -2.91
CA TYR A 118 -2.88 -0.32 -1.76
C TYR A 118 -1.36 -0.30 -1.84
N PHE A 119 -0.70 0.18 -0.79
CA PHE A 119 0.74 0.13 -0.62
C PHE A 119 1.06 -1.03 0.32
N LEU A 120 1.66 -2.11 -0.19
CA LEU A 120 2.17 -3.19 0.63
C LEU A 120 3.60 -2.86 1.02
N HIS A 121 3.83 -2.58 2.31
CA HIS A 121 5.05 -1.96 2.81
C HIS A 121 5.67 -2.81 3.93
N HIS A 122 6.99 -2.88 4.01
CA HIS A 122 7.65 -3.55 5.12
C HIS A 122 7.61 -2.73 6.40
N THR A 123 7.67 -3.43 7.55
CA THR A 123 7.79 -2.80 8.87
C THR A 123 9.24 -2.75 9.35
N GLU A 124 9.47 -1.90 10.31
CA GLU A 124 10.63 -1.93 11.19
C GLU A 124 10.15 -1.84 12.64
N THR A 125 10.91 -2.46 13.55
CA THR A 125 10.63 -2.43 14.99
C THR A 125 11.72 -1.64 15.69
N ASP A 126 11.33 -0.60 16.41
CA ASP A 126 12.23 0.13 17.28
C ASP A 126 12.67 -0.76 18.44
N LYS A 127 13.96 -1.01 18.55
CA LYS A 127 14.54 -1.94 19.54
C LYS A 127 14.39 -1.48 20.99
N ASN A 128 14.22 -0.17 21.22
CA ASN A 128 14.14 0.40 22.56
C ASN A 128 12.70 0.42 23.06
N THR A 129 11.75 0.73 22.17
CA THR A 129 10.34 0.92 22.52
C THR A 129 9.45 -0.25 22.12
N GLY A 130 9.93 -1.14 21.23
CA GLY A 130 9.12 -2.19 20.62
C GLY A 130 8.08 -1.68 19.61
N LYS A 131 8.05 -0.38 19.33
CA LYS A 131 7.08 0.22 18.42
C LYS A 131 7.32 -0.25 16.98
N ILE A 132 6.24 -0.61 16.30
CA ILE A 132 6.23 -1.07 14.91
C ILE A 132 5.77 0.08 14.03
N SER A 133 6.57 0.39 13.00
CA SER A 133 6.31 1.45 12.04
C SER A 133 6.64 1.00 10.61
N ALA A 134 6.19 1.74 9.62
CA ALA A 134 6.56 1.52 8.24
C ALA A 134 8.06 1.79 8.03
N LYS A 135 8.75 0.84 7.41
CA LYS A 135 10.19 0.88 7.23
C LYS A 135 10.62 1.97 6.24
N THR A 136 11.60 2.76 6.62
CA THR A 136 12.21 3.79 5.76
C THR A 136 13.64 3.41 5.33
N VAL A 137 14.31 4.29 4.61
CA VAL A 137 15.71 4.14 4.20
C VAL A 137 16.58 5.12 4.98
N GLY A 138 16.96 4.68 6.19
CA GLY A 138 17.85 5.44 7.07
C GLY A 138 17.16 6.55 7.89
N LYS A 139 17.81 6.92 8.98
CA LYS A 139 17.27 7.85 9.99
C LYS A 139 16.97 9.24 9.43
N MET A 140 17.77 9.72 8.48
CA MET A 140 17.54 11.03 7.85
C MET A 140 16.18 11.12 7.14
N LEU A 141 15.66 10.00 6.60
CA LEU A 141 14.35 9.98 5.99
C LEU A 141 13.25 9.88 7.06
N SER A 142 13.41 9.01 8.06
CA SER A 142 12.41 8.84 9.13
C SER A 142 12.24 10.09 10.00
N ASP A 143 13.26 10.95 10.10
CA ASP A 143 13.17 12.21 10.83
C ASP A 143 12.31 13.27 10.09
N VAL A 144 12.11 13.14 8.77
CA VAL A 144 11.33 14.10 7.96
C VAL A 144 10.03 13.54 7.39
N LEU A 145 9.91 12.22 7.30
CA LEU A 145 8.73 11.54 6.72
C LEU A 145 8.23 10.44 7.67
N THR A 146 7.06 10.64 8.23
CA THR A 146 6.28 9.56 8.85
C THR A 146 5.37 8.97 7.78
N VAL A 147 5.73 7.80 7.27
CA VAL A 147 5.02 7.15 6.15
C VAL A 147 3.53 6.97 6.47
N GLU A 148 3.21 6.42 7.65
CA GLU A 148 1.83 6.17 8.08
C GLU A 148 1.00 7.47 8.22
N GLY A 149 1.68 8.60 8.44
CA GLY A 149 1.05 9.92 8.50
C GLY A 149 0.44 10.38 7.17
N CYS A 150 0.89 9.80 6.05
CA CYS A 150 0.38 10.12 4.72
C CYS A 150 -0.93 9.39 4.35
N PHE A 151 -1.40 8.45 5.17
CA PHE A 151 -2.55 7.58 4.87
C PHE A 151 -3.63 7.73 5.93
N ASP A 152 -4.90 7.66 5.52
CA ASP A 152 -6.05 7.62 6.44
C ASP A 152 -6.33 6.21 6.97
N ILE A 153 -6.01 5.20 6.16
CA ILE A 153 -6.16 3.79 6.50
C ILE A 153 -4.78 3.13 6.51
N VAL A 154 -4.42 2.61 7.68
CA VAL A 154 -3.17 1.88 7.92
C VAL A 154 -3.50 0.56 8.59
N LEU A 155 -3.25 -0.54 7.90
CA LEU A 155 -3.47 -1.90 8.38
C LEU A 155 -2.12 -2.58 8.66
N TRP A 156 -2.06 -3.40 9.69
CA TRP A 156 -0.88 -4.20 10.00
C TRP A 156 -1.13 -5.68 9.74
N ALA A 157 -0.46 -6.21 8.70
CA ALA A 157 -0.44 -7.63 8.39
C ALA A 157 0.47 -8.37 9.37
N ARG A 158 -0.08 -9.27 10.17
CA ARG A 158 0.64 -10.05 11.18
C ARG A 158 0.08 -11.46 11.32
N MET A 159 0.81 -12.28 12.08
CA MET A 159 0.28 -13.56 12.55
C MET A 159 -0.53 -13.36 13.84
N ASP A 160 -1.63 -14.11 13.97
CA ASP A 160 -2.39 -14.26 15.20
C ASP A 160 -2.58 -15.77 15.43
N GLY A 161 -1.73 -16.33 16.30
CA GLY A 161 -1.56 -17.77 16.36
C GLY A 161 -1.04 -18.33 15.03
N LEU A 162 -1.83 -19.15 14.36
CA LEU A 162 -1.50 -19.74 13.05
C LEU A 162 -2.12 -18.99 11.87
N ASP A 163 -2.94 -17.98 12.14
CA ASP A 163 -3.69 -17.25 11.12
C ASP A 163 -2.98 -15.97 10.71
N HIS A 164 -3.00 -15.68 9.42
CA HIS A 164 -2.65 -14.36 8.90
C HIS A 164 -3.85 -13.43 9.05
N VAL A 165 -3.63 -12.28 9.69
CA VAL A 165 -4.69 -11.29 9.95
C VAL A 165 -4.22 -9.88 9.59
N PHE A 166 -5.18 -8.96 9.45
CA PHE A 166 -4.95 -7.53 9.48
C PHE A 166 -5.44 -6.96 10.82
N GLN A 167 -4.58 -6.25 11.51
CA GLN A 167 -4.95 -5.37 12.62
C GLN A 167 -5.27 -3.99 12.06
N THR A 168 -6.41 -3.43 12.41
CA THR A 168 -6.98 -2.22 11.82
C THR A 168 -6.92 -1.00 12.74
N GLN A 169 -6.74 -1.22 14.04
CA GLN A 169 -6.66 -0.19 15.07
C GLN A 169 -5.42 -0.40 15.92
N THR A 170 -4.84 0.70 16.39
CA THR A 170 -3.65 0.63 17.26
C THR A 170 -3.94 -0.05 18.58
N ASP A 171 -2.94 -0.74 19.09
CA ASP A 171 -2.88 -1.28 20.46
C ASP A 171 -1.79 -0.59 21.30
N GLY A 172 -1.22 0.49 20.77
CA GLY A 172 -0.08 1.20 21.33
C GLY A 172 1.28 0.73 20.82
N VAL A 173 1.34 -0.43 20.14
CA VAL A 173 2.57 -0.99 19.57
C VAL A 173 2.72 -0.62 18.09
N CYS A 174 1.64 -0.73 17.30
CA CYS A 174 1.65 -0.38 15.89
C CYS A 174 0.90 0.93 15.62
N SER A 175 1.22 1.56 14.48
CA SER A 175 0.57 2.80 14.01
C SER A 175 -0.68 2.54 13.15
N CYS A 176 -1.41 1.43 13.42
CA CYS A 176 -2.62 1.10 12.69
C CYS A 176 -3.73 2.10 12.97
N LYS A 177 -4.51 2.42 11.96
CA LYS A 177 -5.68 3.29 12.05
C LYS A 177 -6.66 3.05 10.91
N SER A 178 -7.92 3.22 11.19
CA SER A 178 -9.00 3.25 10.18
C SER A 178 -10.17 4.07 10.70
N PRO A 179 -11.06 4.58 9.84
CA PRO A 179 -12.27 5.26 10.25
C PRO A 179 -13.12 4.42 11.19
N GLU A 180 -13.81 5.08 12.13
CA GLU A 180 -14.68 4.43 13.09
C GLU A 180 -15.80 3.64 12.40
N GLY A 181 -15.99 2.39 12.83
CA GLY A 181 -17.04 1.51 12.29
C GLY A 181 -16.75 0.91 10.92
N MET A 182 -15.59 1.19 10.30
CA MET A 182 -15.25 0.62 8.99
C MET A 182 -14.85 -0.87 9.10
N PHE A 183 -14.08 -1.23 10.11
CA PHE A 183 -13.57 -2.58 10.33
C PHE A 183 -13.65 -2.99 11.80
N ASP A 184 -13.76 -4.30 12.03
CA ASP A 184 -13.41 -4.88 13.32
C ASP A 184 -11.90 -4.72 13.59
N LYS A 185 -11.48 -4.76 14.86
CA LYS A 185 -10.08 -4.53 15.27
C LYS A 185 -9.11 -5.51 14.61
N ILE A 186 -9.54 -6.77 14.44
CA ILE A 186 -8.80 -7.82 13.74
C ILE A 186 -9.71 -8.40 12.67
N ILE A 187 -9.22 -8.46 11.45
CA ILE A 187 -9.94 -9.00 10.29
C ILE A 187 -9.08 -10.02 9.53
N PRO A 188 -9.67 -10.91 8.72
CA PRO A 188 -8.91 -11.83 7.89
C PRO A 188 -7.92 -11.10 6.97
N ASN A 189 -6.78 -11.73 6.69
CA ASN A 189 -5.78 -11.24 5.74
C ASN A 189 -6.26 -11.41 4.29
N ASP A 190 -7.21 -10.58 3.89
CA ASP A 190 -7.83 -10.57 2.57
C ASP A 190 -8.09 -9.14 2.09
N CYS A 191 -7.25 -8.68 1.18
CA CYS A 191 -7.33 -7.33 0.63
C CYS A 191 -8.61 -7.09 -0.20
N LYS A 192 -9.22 -8.14 -0.76
CA LYS A 192 -10.51 -8.02 -1.46
C LYS A 192 -11.66 -7.74 -0.49
N THR A 193 -11.64 -8.36 0.69
CA THR A 193 -12.60 -8.06 1.76
C THR A 193 -12.41 -6.63 2.27
N VAL A 194 -11.16 -6.18 2.44
CA VAL A 194 -10.83 -4.78 2.78
C VAL A 194 -11.38 -3.82 1.71
N ASP A 195 -11.14 -4.09 0.43
CA ASP A 195 -11.64 -3.28 -0.69
C ASP A 195 -13.17 -3.16 -0.67
N THR A 196 -13.86 -4.26 -0.43
CA THR A 196 -15.32 -4.28 -0.34
C THR A 196 -15.82 -3.46 0.84
N ALA A 197 -15.20 -3.59 2.01
CA ALA A 197 -15.59 -2.84 3.19
C ALA A 197 -15.39 -1.32 3.01
N ILE A 198 -14.25 -0.91 2.43
CA ILE A 198 -13.96 0.50 2.11
C ILE A 198 -15.02 1.06 1.14
N ARG A 199 -15.32 0.33 0.06
CA ARG A 199 -16.34 0.75 -0.92
C ARG A 199 -17.72 0.89 -0.31
N ASN A 200 -18.10 -0.03 0.55
CA ASN A 200 -19.39 0.04 1.26
C ASN A 200 -19.43 1.23 2.23
N TYR A 201 -18.35 1.47 2.96
CA TYR A 201 -18.25 2.56 3.93
C TYR A 201 -18.38 3.94 3.28
N TYR A 202 -17.70 4.16 2.14
CA TYR A 202 -17.74 5.44 1.42
C TYR A 202 -18.85 5.51 0.35
N GLY A 203 -19.63 4.44 0.16
CA GLY A 203 -20.72 4.40 -0.84
C GLY A 203 -20.22 4.37 -2.28
N TYR A 204 -19.00 3.87 -2.53
CA TYR A 204 -18.48 3.70 -3.88
C TYR A 204 -19.22 2.54 -4.57
N THR A 205 -20.05 2.84 -5.58
CA THR A 205 -20.83 1.83 -6.30
C THR A 205 -19.91 0.88 -7.06
N THR A 206 -19.92 -0.40 -6.68
CA THR A 206 -19.44 -1.47 -7.56
C THR A 206 -20.43 -1.61 -8.70
N THR A 207 -20.13 -1.02 -9.86
CA THR A 207 -20.90 -1.23 -11.09
C THR A 207 -20.76 -2.68 -11.55
N ASN A 208 -21.52 -3.59 -10.97
CA ASN A 208 -21.80 -4.94 -11.47
C ASN A 208 -23.15 -5.44 -10.97
N THR A 209 -24.20 -4.63 -11.14
CA THR A 209 -25.58 -5.17 -11.23
C THR A 209 -25.85 -5.39 -12.71
N LYS A 210 -25.58 -6.60 -13.22
CA LYS A 210 -26.34 -7.11 -14.36
C LYS A 210 -27.82 -6.97 -13.97
N LYS A 211 -28.53 -6.03 -14.60
CA LYS A 211 -29.98 -6.05 -14.63
C LYS A 211 -30.38 -7.42 -15.19
N ALA A 212 -30.93 -8.28 -14.35
CA ALA A 212 -31.78 -9.37 -14.78
C ALA A 212 -33.06 -8.68 -15.23
N ASP A 213 -33.15 -8.39 -16.52
CA ASP A 213 -34.41 -8.05 -17.16
C ASP A 213 -35.27 -9.31 -17.20
N LYS A 214 -36.49 -9.13 -16.73
CA LYS A 214 -37.60 -10.07 -16.80
C LYS A 214 -37.96 -10.41 -18.24
#